data_601dce64d7c6770d1520ef36317a3ff4
#
_entry.id   601dce64d7c6770d1520ef36317a3ff4
#
_cell.length_a   1.000
_cell.length_b   1.000
_cell.length_c   1.000
_cell.angle_alpha   90.00
_cell.angle_beta   90.00
_cell.angle_gamma   90.00
#
_symmetry.space_group_name_H-M   'P 1'
#
loop_
_entity.id
_entity.type
_entity.pdbx_description
1 polymer ?
#
loop_
_entity_poly.entity_id
_entity_poly.type
_entity_poly.pdbx_seq_one_letter_code
_entity_poly.pdbx_strand_id
1 'polypeptide(L)'
;MSSWTRLTRRATAAFAAAALALLGLLAVDAAPAEAVRPPGIPSTATAQSELNALTVAAESHGSTYDRDLFPHWKSVSGTGSCTARQYILKRDGQNVVTSDGCQPTSGNWQSDFDNTWTTTVSNATIDHVVALSEAWASGAWAWTTAERQAFANDINSPQLWIATTSANSSKSDYDPAEWMPSNSSVRCDYVKAWTHVKYLYDLTIDSAEKTAIQSHLTNYCGSSGGTPTGCTGSNTTAGTITEGGTITRAISLSCTGSASSASSVTVNVTHPYYGDIQVQLQAPDGTVRTVQASSSSTGNFGSRTYSLNLSSEARSGTWTLLVTDTYSGGSTGTFNSWSLSI
;
A
#
# COMPACT_ATOMS: atom_id res chain seq x y z
N MET A 1 20.52 69.51 74.25
CA MET A 1 21.24 69.76 73.02
C MET A 1 21.07 68.51 72.12
N SER A 2 20.31 68.68 71.11
CA SER A 2 19.76 67.66 70.25
C SER A 2 20.69 67.15 69.21
N SER A 3 20.79 65.83 69.08
CA SER A 3 21.43 65.18 67.95
C SER A 3 20.38 64.37 67.18
N TRP A 4 20.18 64.70 65.92
CA TRP A 4 19.25 64.08 65.03
C TRP A 4 20.00 62.95 64.23
N THR A 5 19.59 61.73 64.41
CA THR A 5 20.05 60.61 63.58
C THR A 5 18.99 60.28 62.54
N ARG A 6 19.30 60.46 61.27
CA ARG A 6 18.44 60.11 60.12
C ARG A 6 18.53 58.62 59.83
N LEU A 7 17.45 57.88 59.95
CA LEU A 7 17.33 56.50 59.39
C LEU A 7 17.07 56.56 57.90
N THR A 8 17.97 56.06 57.12
CA THR A 8 17.78 55.79 55.70
C THR A 8 17.11 54.42 55.53
N ARG A 9 15.86 54.41 55.08
CA ARG A 9 15.18 53.18 54.64
C ARG A 9 15.67 52.81 53.27
N ARG A 10 16.31 51.64 53.15
CA ARG A 10 16.60 50.98 51.84
C ARG A 10 15.35 50.23 51.43
N ALA A 11 14.73 50.66 50.35
CA ALA A 11 13.69 49.91 49.67
C ALA A 11 14.33 48.82 48.79
N THR A 12 14.08 47.58 49.14
CA THR A 12 14.42 46.42 48.30
C THR A 12 13.28 46.19 47.30
N ALA A 13 13.53 46.50 46.03
CA ALA A 13 12.62 46.15 44.95
C ALA A 13 12.78 44.64 44.65
N ALA A 14 11.73 43.89 44.92
CA ALA A 14 11.63 42.50 44.50
C ALA A 14 11.17 42.47 43.04
N PHE A 15 12.06 42.03 42.14
CA PHE A 15 11.69 41.71 40.77
C PHE A 15 11.00 40.34 40.76
N ALA A 16 9.71 40.33 40.54
CA ALA A 16 8.94 39.13 40.20
C ALA A 16 9.19 38.81 38.73
N ALA A 17 10.03 37.82 38.42
CA ALA A 17 10.15 37.27 37.10
C ALA A 17 8.95 36.36 36.81
N ALA A 18 8.00 36.85 36.03
CA ALA A 18 6.93 36.02 35.48
C ALA A 18 7.50 35.14 34.35
N ALA A 19 7.75 33.87 34.64
CA ALA A 19 8.05 32.87 33.61
C ALA A 19 6.77 32.52 32.86
N LEU A 20 6.56 33.08 31.65
CA LEU A 20 5.57 32.59 30.72
C LEU A 20 6.07 31.25 30.18
N ALA A 21 5.51 30.16 30.69
CA ALA A 21 5.62 28.86 30.05
C ALA A 21 4.78 28.88 28.78
N LEU A 22 5.41 29.05 27.60
CA LEU A 22 4.79 28.74 26.31
C LEU A 22 4.64 27.21 26.26
N LEU A 23 3.46 26.69 26.58
CA LEU A 23 3.05 25.37 26.14
C LEU A 23 2.82 25.46 24.62
N GLY A 24 3.84 25.12 23.84
CA GLY A 24 3.68 24.81 22.44
C GLY A 24 2.78 23.57 22.35
N LEU A 25 1.51 23.75 21.96
CA LEU A 25 0.71 22.65 21.44
C LEU A 25 1.42 22.18 20.16
N LEU A 26 2.15 21.07 20.28
CA LEU A 26 2.50 20.27 19.10
C LEU A 26 1.17 19.74 18.57
N ALA A 27 0.61 20.39 17.54
CA ALA A 27 -0.40 19.79 16.72
C ALA A 27 0.25 18.54 16.12
N VAL A 28 -0.07 17.40 16.69
CA VAL A 28 0.19 16.11 16.03
C VAL A 28 -0.77 16.13 14.85
N ASP A 29 -0.28 16.42 13.65
CA ASP A 29 -1.02 16.15 12.43
C ASP A 29 -1.34 14.65 12.46
N ALA A 30 -2.57 14.32 12.86
CA ALA A 30 -3.07 12.97 12.71
C ALA A 30 -3.02 12.67 11.22
N ALA A 31 -2.21 11.68 10.84
CA ALA A 31 -2.25 11.17 9.48
C ALA A 31 -3.72 10.93 9.12
N PRO A 32 -4.15 11.29 7.91
CA PRO A 32 -5.52 11.02 7.48
C PRO A 32 -5.77 9.53 7.71
N ALA A 33 -6.87 9.21 8.42
CA ALA A 33 -7.23 7.83 8.64
C ALA A 33 -7.42 7.16 7.27
N GLU A 34 -6.74 6.05 7.06
CA GLU A 34 -6.89 5.27 5.82
C GLU A 34 -8.35 4.82 5.66
N ALA A 35 -8.80 4.71 4.41
CA ALA A 35 -10.09 4.13 4.07
C ALA A 35 -10.19 2.71 4.64
N VAL A 36 -11.36 2.38 5.18
CA VAL A 36 -11.63 1.01 5.62
C VAL A 36 -11.89 0.15 4.39
N ARG A 37 -10.96 -0.75 4.09
CA ARG A 37 -11.09 -1.69 2.97
C ARG A 37 -12.16 -2.74 3.25
N PRO A 38 -12.88 -3.23 2.24
CA PRO A 38 -13.78 -4.36 2.40
C PRO A 38 -13.02 -5.60 2.92
N PRO A 39 -13.69 -6.47 3.67
CA PRO A 39 -13.09 -7.71 4.16
C PRO A 39 -12.80 -8.68 3.02
N GLY A 40 -11.92 -9.63 3.25
CA GLY A 40 -11.73 -10.77 2.36
C GLY A 40 -10.84 -10.51 1.14
N ILE A 41 -10.20 -9.34 1.01
CA ILE A 41 -9.21 -9.13 -0.05
C ILE A 41 -8.04 -10.10 0.16
N PRO A 42 -7.76 -11.01 -0.80
CA PRO A 42 -6.76 -12.04 -0.62
C PRO A 42 -5.33 -11.50 -0.74
N SER A 43 -4.36 -12.32 -0.33
CA SER A 43 -2.96 -12.06 -0.65
C SER A 43 -2.73 -12.12 -2.17
N THR A 44 -1.67 -11.49 -2.66
CA THR A 44 -1.31 -11.57 -4.10
C THR A 44 -1.10 -13.02 -4.55
N ALA A 45 -0.48 -13.86 -3.72
CA ALA A 45 -0.26 -15.27 -4.04
C ALA A 45 -1.58 -16.06 -4.13
N THR A 46 -2.53 -15.77 -3.23
CA THR A 46 -3.87 -16.37 -3.26
C THR A 46 -4.62 -15.93 -4.51
N ALA A 47 -4.67 -14.62 -4.79
CA ALA A 47 -5.31 -14.09 -5.99
C ALA A 47 -4.70 -14.66 -7.28
N GLN A 48 -3.38 -14.85 -7.34
CA GLN A 48 -2.72 -15.50 -8.47
C GLN A 48 -3.17 -16.95 -8.65
N SER A 49 -3.31 -17.69 -7.55
CA SER A 49 -3.81 -19.08 -7.59
C SER A 49 -5.26 -19.15 -8.04
N GLU A 50 -6.09 -18.24 -7.55
CA GLU A 50 -7.50 -18.11 -7.94
C GLU A 50 -7.63 -17.73 -9.41
N LEU A 51 -6.86 -16.72 -9.89
CA LEU A 51 -6.83 -16.33 -11.30
C LEU A 51 -6.45 -17.50 -12.23
N ASN A 52 -5.50 -18.34 -11.81
CA ASN A 52 -5.12 -19.51 -12.58
C ASN A 52 -6.21 -20.57 -12.63
N ALA A 53 -7.03 -20.67 -11.59
CA ALA A 53 -8.14 -21.62 -11.48
C ALA A 53 -9.39 -21.18 -12.22
N LEU A 54 -9.58 -19.87 -12.48
CA LEU A 54 -10.75 -19.37 -13.19
C LEU A 54 -10.86 -19.94 -14.60
N THR A 55 -12.07 -20.39 -14.96
CA THR A 55 -12.43 -20.86 -16.30
C THR A 55 -12.44 -19.68 -17.27
N VAL A 56 -11.64 -19.77 -18.33
CA VAL A 56 -11.62 -18.77 -19.41
C VAL A 56 -12.73 -19.04 -20.40
N ALA A 57 -13.65 -18.11 -20.58
CA ALA A 57 -14.72 -18.18 -21.56
C ALA A 57 -15.09 -16.77 -22.05
N ALA A 58 -15.58 -16.66 -23.27
CA ALA A 58 -16.14 -15.39 -23.73
C ALA A 58 -17.44 -15.07 -22.99
N GLU A 59 -17.66 -13.81 -22.74
CA GLU A 59 -18.91 -13.31 -22.19
C GLU A 59 -20.13 -13.70 -23.05
N SER A 60 -21.26 -13.92 -22.39
CA SER A 60 -22.47 -14.33 -23.04
C SER A 60 -23.70 -13.75 -22.35
N HIS A 61 -24.86 -13.81 -23.04
CA HIS A 61 -26.16 -13.40 -22.50
C HIS A 61 -26.28 -11.91 -22.08
N GLY A 62 -25.31 -11.04 -22.36
CA GLY A 62 -25.36 -9.63 -21.98
C GLY A 62 -26.64 -8.90 -22.43
N SER A 63 -27.16 -9.23 -23.61
CA SER A 63 -28.43 -8.63 -24.13
C SER A 63 -29.69 -8.99 -23.33
N THR A 64 -29.60 -9.99 -22.44
CA THR A 64 -30.74 -10.44 -21.59
C THR A 64 -30.59 -9.96 -20.15
N TYR A 65 -29.55 -9.17 -19.85
CA TYR A 65 -29.33 -8.61 -18.51
C TYR A 65 -30.47 -7.65 -18.16
N ASP A 66 -30.94 -7.82 -16.94
CA ASP A 66 -31.84 -6.88 -16.29
C ASP A 66 -31.39 -6.77 -14.80
N ARG A 67 -31.18 -5.54 -14.35
CA ARG A 67 -30.76 -5.27 -12.99
C ARG A 67 -31.72 -5.80 -11.93
N ASP A 68 -33.02 -5.85 -12.24
CA ASP A 68 -34.04 -6.34 -11.32
C ASP A 68 -33.96 -7.85 -11.07
N LEU A 69 -33.21 -8.58 -11.93
CA LEU A 69 -32.91 -10.00 -11.72
C LEU A 69 -31.96 -10.24 -10.55
N PHE A 70 -31.29 -9.20 -10.06
CA PHE A 70 -30.44 -9.22 -8.87
C PHE A 70 -31.13 -8.46 -7.72
N PRO A 71 -31.87 -9.14 -6.81
CA PRO A 71 -32.48 -8.45 -5.68
C PRO A 71 -31.41 -7.90 -4.75
N HIS A 72 -30.99 -6.65 -4.97
CA HIS A 72 -29.95 -5.96 -4.23
C HIS A 72 -30.52 -5.10 -3.09
N TRP A 73 -29.66 -4.65 -2.20
CA TRP A 73 -29.96 -3.84 -1.02
C TRP A 73 -31.00 -4.49 -0.09
N LYS A 74 -30.95 -5.83 0.03
CA LYS A 74 -31.76 -6.58 0.99
C LYS A 74 -31.12 -6.59 2.37
N SER A 75 -31.91 -6.85 3.39
CA SER A 75 -31.39 -7.14 4.73
C SER A 75 -30.65 -8.48 4.71
N VAL A 76 -29.49 -8.51 5.36
CA VAL A 76 -28.60 -9.67 5.44
C VAL A 76 -28.53 -10.17 6.87
N SER A 77 -28.40 -11.47 7.06
CA SER A 77 -28.19 -12.07 8.38
C SER A 77 -26.94 -11.48 9.07
N GLY A 78 -27.04 -11.16 10.34
CA GLY A 78 -25.95 -10.56 11.13
C GLY A 78 -25.87 -9.04 11.07
N THR A 79 -26.68 -8.35 10.22
CA THR A 79 -26.70 -6.88 10.13
C THR A 79 -27.81 -6.23 10.99
N GLY A 80 -28.52 -7.02 11.78
CA GLY A 80 -29.79 -6.57 12.40
C GLY A 80 -30.87 -6.46 11.34
N SER A 81 -31.55 -5.32 11.27
CA SER A 81 -32.53 -5.02 10.21
C SER A 81 -31.95 -4.18 9.07
N CYS A 82 -30.63 -3.91 9.08
CA CYS A 82 -30.01 -3.08 8.06
C CYS A 82 -29.95 -3.78 6.69
N THR A 83 -30.17 -3.02 5.63
CA THR A 83 -29.85 -3.49 4.28
C THR A 83 -28.35 -3.60 4.08
N ALA A 84 -27.90 -4.38 3.09
CA ALA A 84 -26.47 -4.50 2.77
C ALA A 84 -25.85 -3.10 2.54
N ARG A 85 -26.50 -2.21 1.80
CA ARG A 85 -26.02 -0.83 1.57
C ARG A 85 -25.84 -0.04 2.89
N GLN A 86 -26.83 -0.07 3.76
CA GLN A 86 -26.77 0.64 5.04
C GLN A 86 -25.65 0.09 5.93
N TYR A 87 -25.52 -1.23 5.95
CA TYR A 87 -24.49 -1.92 6.72
C TYR A 87 -23.09 -1.52 6.23
N ILE A 88 -22.82 -1.55 4.91
CA ILE A 88 -21.53 -1.17 4.34
C ILE A 88 -21.20 0.31 4.65
N LEU A 89 -22.14 1.23 4.44
CA LEU A 89 -21.92 2.65 4.76
C LEU A 89 -21.61 2.86 6.24
N LYS A 90 -22.21 2.06 7.13
CA LYS A 90 -21.93 2.12 8.57
C LYS A 90 -20.60 1.46 8.92
N ARG A 91 -20.26 0.33 8.33
CA ARG A 91 -19.05 -0.45 8.62
C ARG A 91 -17.79 0.28 8.14
N ASP A 92 -17.82 0.79 6.91
CA ASP A 92 -16.64 1.31 6.21
C ASP A 92 -16.57 2.85 6.23
N GLY A 93 -17.58 3.52 6.78
CA GLY A 93 -17.55 4.96 7.02
C GLY A 93 -16.91 5.31 8.37
N GLN A 94 -16.46 6.55 8.50
CA GLN A 94 -15.89 7.08 9.73
C GLN A 94 -16.88 8.04 10.40
N ASN A 95 -16.96 8.01 11.75
CA ASN A 95 -17.85 8.86 12.54
C ASN A 95 -19.32 8.81 12.08
N VAL A 96 -19.77 7.63 11.66
CA VAL A 96 -21.12 7.46 11.12
C VAL A 96 -22.17 7.53 12.22
N VAL A 97 -23.11 8.45 12.07
CA VAL A 97 -24.30 8.56 12.91
C VAL A 97 -25.48 7.99 12.13
N THR A 98 -26.32 7.22 12.82
CA THR A 98 -27.53 6.61 12.23
C THR A 98 -28.78 7.06 12.97
N SER A 99 -29.93 7.14 12.28
CA SER A 99 -31.23 7.52 12.86
C SER A 99 -31.90 6.37 13.62
N ASP A 100 -31.67 5.14 13.16
CA ASP A 100 -32.37 3.92 13.60
C ASP A 100 -31.42 2.75 13.84
N GLY A 101 -30.13 3.04 13.97
CA GLY A 101 -29.07 2.02 14.04
C GLY A 101 -28.62 1.50 12.67
N CYS A 102 -29.31 1.82 11.58
CA CYS A 102 -29.03 1.36 10.21
C CYS A 102 -28.77 2.51 9.23
N GLN A 103 -29.74 3.44 9.11
CA GLN A 103 -29.68 4.50 8.10
C GLN A 103 -28.69 5.58 8.50
N PRO A 104 -27.59 5.78 7.76
CA PRO A 104 -26.65 6.87 8.02
C PRO A 104 -27.32 8.23 7.79
N THR A 105 -27.11 9.14 8.72
CA THR A 105 -27.56 10.54 8.64
C THR A 105 -26.40 11.51 8.49
N SER A 106 -25.21 11.14 9.01
CA SER A 106 -23.95 11.84 8.82
C SER A 106 -22.78 10.86 8.96
N GLY A 107 -21.62 11.25 8.46
CA GLY A 107 -20.38 10.47 8.49
C GLY A 107 -19.38 11.00 7.49
N ASN A 108 -18.22 10.33 7.42
CA ASN A 108 -17.20 10.58 6.41
C ASN A 108 -16.95 9.28 5.66
N TRP A 109 -17.00 9.33 4.35
CA TRP A 109 -16.79 8.17 3.49
C TRP A 109 -15.70 8.47 2.47
N GLN A 110 -14.71 7.60 2.39
CA GLN A 110 -13.68 7.67 1.37
C GLN A 110 -14.00 6.69 0.25
N SER A 111 -13.96 7.19 -0.98
CA SER A 111 -13.91 6.36 -2.17
C SER A 111 -12.47 6.02 -2.46
N ASP A 112 -12.13 4.75 -2.38
CA ASP A 112 -10.80 4.28 -2.74
C ASP A 112 -10.50 4.42 -4.22
N PHE A 113 -11.51 4.37 -5.08
CA PHE A 113 -11.33 4.37 -6.54
C PHE A 113 -10.74 5.67 -7.08
N ASP A 114 -11.06 6.80 -6.45
CA ASP A 114 -10.60 8.13 -6.84
C ASP A 114 -9.94 8.92 -5.69
N ASN A 115 -9.73 8.28 -4.54
CA ASN A 115 -9.17 8.87 -3.31
C ASN A 115 -9.95 10.10 -2.82
N THR A 116 -11.26 10.13 -3.03
CA THR A 116 -12.11 11.28 -2.71
C THR A 116 -12.92 11.04 -1.45
N TRP A 117 -12.96 12.03 -0.56
CA TRP A 117 -13.81 12.03 0.63
C TRP A 117 -15.13 12.73 0.39
N THR A 118 -16.19 12.21 0.99
CA THR A 118 -17.50 12.87 1.05
C THR A 118 -18.10 12.77 2.45
N THR A 119 -18.77 13.85 2.86
CA THR A 119 -19.58 13.88 4.09
C THR A 119 -21.08 13.78 3.78
N THR A 120 -21.42 13.76 2.50
CA THR A 120 -22.80 13.72 2.02
C THR A 120 -23.20 12.28 1.74
N VAL A 121 -24.17 11.75 2.48
CA VAL A 121 -24.65 10.36 2.39
C VAL A 121 -25.08 9.97 0.97
N SER A 122 -25.69 10.90 0.21
CA SER A 122 -26.12 10.63 -1.19
C SER A 122 -24.94 10.48 -2.16
N ASN A 123 -23.78 11.05 -1.85
CA ASN A 123 -22.57 10.92 -2.67
C ASN A 123 -21.73 9.67 -2.33
N ALA A 124 -21.98 9.07 -1.16
CA ALA A 124 -21.39 7.81 -0.78
C ALA A 124 -22.23 6.67 -1.37
N THR A 125 -21.86 6.22 -2.57
CA THR A 125 -22.49 5.06 -3.21
C THR A 125 -21.78 3.77 -2.79
N ILE A 126 -22.45 2.64 -3.00
CA ILE A 126 -21.82 1.32 -2.89
C ILE A 126 -21.74 0.74 -4.30
N ASP A 127 -20.52 0.44 -4.71
CA ASP A 127 -20.24 -0.26 -5.96
C ASP A 127 -20.14 -1.77 -5.71
N HIS A 128 -20.61 -2.55 -6.69
CA HIS A 128 -20.30 -3.97 -6.79
C HIS A 128 -18.97 -4.10 -7.55
N VAL A 129 -17.92 -4.59 -6.90
CA VAL A 129 -16.58 -4.67 -7.51
C VAL A 129 -16.64 -5.44 -8.82
N VAL A 130 -17.27 -6.61 -8.85
CA VAL A 130 -17.72 -7.26 -10.08
C VAL A 130 -19.15 -6.78 -10.33
N ALA A 131 -19.34 -5.98 -11.37
CA ALA A 131 -20.65 -5.39 -11.68
C ALA A 131 -21.71 -6.48 -11.90
N LEU A 132 -22.99 -6.16 -11.61
CA LEU A 132 -24.06 -7.15 -11.75
C LEU A 132 -24.25 -7.60 -13.20
N SER A 133 -24.08 -6.68 -14.18
CA SER A 133 -24.09 -6.99 -15.61
C SER A 133 -22.91 -7.84 -16.04
N GLU A 134 -21.72 -7.54 -15.53
CA GLU A 134 -20.52 -8.34 -15.73
C GLU A 134 -20.68 -9.76 -15.17
N ALA A 135 -21.17 -9.90 -13.95
CA ALA A 135 -21.47 -11.20 -13.35
C ALA A 135 -22.50 -11.97 -14.20
N TRP A 136 -23.52 -11.26 -14.74
CA TRP A 136 -24.49 -11.87 -15.65
C TRP A 136 -23.81 -12.45 -16.88
N ALA A 137 -23.02 -11.66 -17.58
CA ALA A 137 -22.30 -12.09 -18.79
C ALA A 137 -21.31 -13.22 -18.53
N SER A 138 -20.76 -13.27 -17.33
CA SER A 138 -19.77 -14.25 -16.86
C SER A 138 -20.36 -15.52 -16.23
N GLY A 139 -21.70 -15.72 -16.25
CA GLY A 139 -22.32 -16.98 -15.82
C GLY A 139 -23.52 -16.85 -14.89
N ALA A 140 -23.75 -15.69 -14.23
CA ALA A 140 -24.87 -15.51 -13.30
C ALA A 140 -26.26 -15.57 -13.98
N TRP A 141 -26.31 -15.51 -15.30
CA TRP A 141 -27.54 -15.75 -16.06
C TRP A 141 -28.15 -17.15 -15.79
N ALA A 142 -27.29 -18.13 -15.45
CA ALA A 142 -27.72 -19.50 -15.12
C ALA A 142 -28.11 -19.68 -13.64
N TRP A 143 -27.81 -18.69 -12.78
CA TRP A 143 -28.08 -18.78 -11.34
C TRP A 143 -29.55 -18.67 -11.01
N THR A 144 -29.92 -19.19 -9.85
CA THR A 144 -31.23 -18.92 -9.24
C THR A 144 -31.31 -17.47 -8.75
N THR A 145 -32.52 -16.97 -8.54
CA THR A 145 -32.71 -15.64 -7.94
C THR A 145 -32.08 -15.52 -6.55
N ALA A 146 -32.06 -16.61 -5.77
CA ALA A 146 -31.45 -16.61 -4.45
C ALA A 146 -29.91 -16.46 -4.51
N GLU A 147 -29.25 -17.11 -5.46
CA GLU A 147 -27.80 -16.95 -5.69
C GLU A 147 -27.46 -15.53 -6.16
N ARG A 148 -28.22 -14.98 -7.09
CA ARG A 148 -28.05 -13.57 -7.51
C ARG A 148 -28.29 -12.58 -6.37
N GLN A 149 -29.27 -12.85 -5.48
CA GLN A 149 -29.47 -12.05 -4.28
C GLN A 149 -28.30 -12.16 -3.31
N ALA A 150 -27.75 -13.36 -3.10
CA ALA A 150 -26.59 -13.56 -2.23
C ALA A 150 -25.37 -12.78 -2.74
N PHE A 151 -25.07 -12.89 -4.04
CA PHE A 151 -24.00 -12.14 -4.70
C PHE A 151 -24.16 -10.62 -4.56
N ALA A 152 -25.35 -10.11 -4.85
CA ALA A 152 -25.62 -8.66 -4.85
C ALA A 152 -25.64 -8.03 -3.45
N ASN A 153 -25.66 -8.84 -2.38
CA ASN A 153 -25.70 -8.38 -0.99
C ASN A 153 -24.57 -8.98 -0.14
N ASP A 154 -23.49 -9.45 -0.76
CA ASP A 154 -22.40 -10.09 -0.04
C ASP A 154 -21.57 -9.05 0.73
N ILE A 155 -21.78 -9.01 2.05
CA ILE A 155 -21.08 -8.13 2.99
C ILE A 155 -19.79 -8.75 3.56
N ASN A 156 -19.52 -10.02 3.25
CA ASN A 156 -18.43 -10.80 3.85
C ASN A 156 -17.23 -10.96 2.93
N SER A 157 -17.43 -10.82 1.62
CA SER A 157 -16.37 -10.78 0.62
C SER A 157 -16.08 -9.33 0.19
N PRO A 158 -15.04 -9.09 -0.62
CA PRO A 158 -14.72 -7.75 -1.10
C PRO A 158 -15.60 -7.31 -2.30
N GLN A 159 -16.86 -7.77 -2.37
CA GLN A 159 -17.78 -7.44 -3.46
C GLN A 159 -18.34 -6.02 -3.36
N LEU A 160 -18.51 -5.48 -2.14
CA LEU A 160 -19.18 -4.20 -1.93
C LEU A 160 -18.21 -3.14 -1.41
N TRP A 161 -17.97 -2.09 -2.22
CA TRP A 161 -17.03 -1.02 -1.93
C TRP A 161 -17.71 0.35 -1.86
N ILE A 162 -17.24 1.21 -0.96
CA ILE A 162 -17.65 2.63 -1.00
C ILE A 162 -16.99 3.31 -2.21
N ALA A 163 -17.79 3.98 -3.01
CA ALA A 163 -17.35 4.76 -4.16
C ALA A 163 -18.08 6.11 -4.22
N THR A 164 -17.44 7.12 -4.81
CA THR A 164 -18.18 8.32 -5.22
C THR A 164 -19.12 7.99 -6.38
N THR A 165 -20.19 8.77 -6.52
CA THR A 165 -21.08 8.65 -7.69
C THR A 165 -20.30 8.78 -8.99
N SER A 166 -19.29 9.66 -9.06
CA SER A 166 -18.46 9.88 -10.23
C SER A 166 -17.63 8.64 -10.58
N ALA A 167 -16.90 8.09 -9.60
CA ALA A 167 -16.06 6.91 -9.80
C ALA A 167 -16.89 5.68 -10.18
N ASN A 168 -18.02 5.46 -9.48
CA ASN A 168 -18.93 4.37 -9.76
C ASN A 168 -19.54 4.48 -11.19
N SER A 169 -19.98 5.68 -11.59
CA SER A 169 -20.48 5.91 -12.95
C SER A 169 -19.39 5.75 -14.02
N SER A 170 -18.15 6.13 -13.72
CA SER A 170 -17.01 5.94 -14.62
C SER A 170 -16.66 4.46 -14.80
N LYS A 171 -16.75 3.67 -13.72
CA LYS A 171 -16.53 2.23 -13.76
C LYS A 171 -17.61 1.53 -14.56
N SER A 172 -18.88 1.93 -14.38
CA SER A 172 -20.00 1.28 -15.06
C SER A 172 -19.99 -0.25 -14.85
N ASP A 173 -20.07 -1.01 -15.92
CA ASP A 173 -19.96 -2.47 -15.96
C ASP A 173 -18.59 -2.97 -16.48
N TYR A 174 -17.68 -2.07 -16.72
CA TYR A 174 -16.34 -2.38 -17.24
C TYR A 174 -15.52 -3.29 -16.32
N ASP A 175 -14.81 -4.22 -16.95
CA ASP A 175 -13.84 -5.10 -16.32
C ASP A 175 -12.45 -4.44 -16.15
N PRO A 176 -11.45 -5.09 -15.51
CA PRO A 176 -10.11 -4.56 -15.34
C PRO A 176 -9.30 -4.35 -16.63
N ALA A 177 -9.72 -4.88 -17.78
CA ALA A 177 -9.10 -4.58 -19.07
C ALA A 177 -9.59 -3.25 -19.65
N GLU A 178 -10.79 -2.83 -19.27
CA GLU A 178 -11.44 -1.62 -19.80
C GLU A 178 -11.37 -0.45 -18.81
N TRP A 179 -11.43 -0.72 -17.52
CA TRP A 179 -11.38 0.31 -16.48
C TRP A 179 -10.58 -0.09 -15.25
N MET A 180 -9.85 0.87 -14.72
CA MET A 180 -9.12 0.73 -13.46
C MET A 180 -9.31 1.98 -12.59
N PRO A 181 -9.31 1.84 -11.25
CA PRO A 181 -9.32 2.99 -10.35
C PRO A 181 -8.27 4.04 -10.73
N SER A 182 -8.66 5.32 -10.74
CA SER A 182 -7.71 6.42 -10.95
C SER A 182 -6.68 6.51 -9.84
N ASN A 183 -7.07 6.15 -8.61
CA ASN A 183 -6.16 5.98 -7.49
C ASN A 183 -5.28 4.74 -7.68
N SER A 184 -4.03 4.96 -8.06
CA SER A 184 -3.08 3.85 -8.32
C SER A 184 -2.79 2.99 -7.09
N SER A 185 -2.91 3.53 -5.87
CA SER A 185 -2.61 2.81 -4.63
C SER A 185 -3.59 1.68 -4.32
N VAL A 186 -4.82 1.74 -4.87
CA VAL A 186 -5.85 0.72 -4.65
C VAL A 186 -5.90 -0.35 -5.73
N ARG A 187 -5.26 -0.12 -6.87
CA ARG A 187 -5.39 -1.00 -8.05
C ARG A 187 -5.04 -2.45 -7.76
N CYS A 188 -4.04 -2.67 -6.92
CA CYS A 188 -3.69 -4.02 -6.51
C CYS A 188 -4.82 -4.69 -5.72
N ASP A 189 -5.36 -3.99 -4.72
CA ASP A 189 -6.47 -4.52 -3.92
C ASP A 189 -7.73 -4.71 -4.78
N TYR A 190 -7.96 -3.82 -5.75
CA TYR A 190 -9.07 -3.92 -6.69
C TYR A 190 -8.99 -5.20 -7.54
N VAL A 191 -7.85 -5.49 -8.20
CA VAL A 191 -7.73 -6.70 -9.02
C VAL A 191 -7.73 -7.99 -8.20
N LYS A 192 -7.20 -7.95 -6.96
CA LYS A 192 -7.28 -9.08 -6.03
C LYS A 192 -8.74 -9.34 -5.61
N ALA A 193 -9.46 -8.28 -5.26
CA ALA A 193 -10.88 -8.38 -4.90
C ALA A 193 -11.73 -8.90 -6.06
N TRP A 194 -11.53 -8.35 -7.24
CA TRP A 194 -12.19 -8.78 -8.48
C TRP A 194 -12.00 -10.27 -8.74
N THR A 195 -10.76 -10.71 -8.76
CA THR A 195 -10.40 -12.12 -8.97
C THR A 195 -11.04 -13.03 -7.93
N HIS A 196 -10.96 -12.63 -6.65
CA HIS A 196 -11.51 -13.40 -5.54
C HIS A 196 -13.04 -13.54 -5.63
N VAL A 197 -13.74 -12.48 -5.97
CA VAL A 197 -15.20 -12.52 -6.13
C VAL A 197 -15.59 -13.43 -7.30
N LYS A 198 -14.94 -13.32 -8.46
CA LYS A 198 -15.20 -14.26 -9.56
C LYS A 198 -14.93 -15.71 -9.17
N TYR A 199 -13.84 -15.96 -8.43
CA TYR A 199 -13.51 -17.30 -7.93
C TYR A 199 -14.53 -17.85 -6.93
N LEU A 200 -14.96 -17.04 -5.95
CA LEU A 200 -15.95 -17.45 -4.94
C LEU A 200 -17.30 -17.85 -5.54
N TYR A 201 -17.68 -17.18 -6.63
CA TYR A 201 -18.98 -17.36 -7.25
C TYR A 201 -18.93 -18.20 -8.54
N ASP A 202 -17.79 -18.86 -8.80
CA ASP A 202 -17.58 -19.72 -9.98
C ASP A 202 -17.96 -19.02 -11.31
N LEU A 203 -17.65 -17.72 -11.39
CA LEU A 203 -17.83 -16.93 -12.60
C LEU A 203 -16.69 -17.20 -13.58
N THR A 204 -16.98 -17.11 -14.87
CA THR A 204 -15.94 -17.18 -15.90
C THR A 204 -15.19 -15.86 -16.01
N ILE A 205 -14.04 -15.89 -16.65
CA ILE A 205 -13.22 -14.72 -16.97
C ILE A 205 -12.90 -14.73 -18.47
N ASP A 206 -12.98 -13.59 -19.15
CA ASP A 206 -12.53 -13.56 -20.52
C ASP A 206 -11.00 -13.43 -20.63
N SER A 207 -10.46 -13.55 -21.84
CA SER A 207 -9.02 -13.58 -22.06
C SER A 207 -8.36 -12.21 -21.91
N ALA A 208 -9.06 -11.11 -22.21
CA ALA A 208 -8.56 -9.75 -22.09
C ALA A 208 -8.51 -9.36 -20.61
N GLU A 209 -9.61 -9.60 -19.90
CA GLU A 209 -9.74 -9.42 -18.45
C GLU A 209 -8.66 -10.20 -17.70
N LYS A 210 -8.51 -11.51 -17.99
CA LYS A 210 -7.45 -12.34 -17.36
C LYS A 210 -6.06 -11.80 -17.60
N THR A 211 -5.77 -11.35 -18.83
CA THR A 211 -4.47 -10.76 -19.20
C THR A 211 -4.19 -9.46 -18.45
N ALA A 212 -5.20 -8.58 -18.34
CA ALA A 212 -5.07 -7.33 -17.60
C ALA A 212 -4.81 -7.57 -16.11
N ILE A 213 -5.60 -8.43 -15.47
CA ILE A 213 -5.42 -8.81 -14.06
C ILE A 213 -4.04 -9.43 -13.85
N GLN A 214 -3.62 -10.39 -14.70
CA GLN A 214 -2.30 -11.01 -14.61
C GLN A 214 -1.18 -9.97 -14.68
N SER A 215 -1.30 -8.99 -15.59
CA SER A 215 -0.35 -7.89 -15.70
C SER A 215 -0.29 -7.06 -14.42
N HIS A 216 -1.43 -6.72 -13.83
CA HIS A 216 -1.48 -5.98 -12.58
C HIS A 216 -0.92 -6.75 -11.40
N LEU A 217 -1.28 -8.03 -11.24
CA LEU A 217 -0.73 -8.88 -10.18
C LEU A 217 0.79 -9.00 -10.29
N THR A 218 1.31 -9.18 -11.50
CA THR A 218 2.74 -9.36 -11.74
C THR A 218 3.53 -8.07 -11.55
N ASN A 219 3.02 -6.93 -12.07
CA ASN A 219 3.80 -5.70 -12.19
C ASN A 219 3.57 -4.71 -11.04
N TYR A 220 2.42 -4.78 -10.35
CA TYR A 220 2.00 -3.75 -9.39
C TYR A 220 1.63 -4.30 -8.01
N CYS A 221 1.32 -5.60 -7.87
CA CYS A 221 0.88 -6.18 -6.59
C CYS A 221 2.01 -6.80 -5.76
N GLY A 222 3.22 -6.76 -6.22
CA GLY A 222 4.38 -7.31 -5.51
C GLY A 222 4.87 -6.49 -4.32
N SER A 223 4.22 -5.36 -3.97
CA SER A 223 4.81 -4.37 -3.07
C SER A 223 4.08 -4.13 -1.74
N SER A 224 3.19 -5.03 -1.30
CA SER A 224 2.56 -4.90 0.02
C SER A 224 2.89 -6.11 0.90
N GLY A 225 4.00 -6.06 1.60
CA GLY A 225 4.31 -6.90 2.76
C GLY A 225 4.81 -8.33 2.50
N GLY A 226 5.04 -8.70 1.24
CA GLY A 226 5.76 -9.93 0.89
C GLY A 226 6.97 -9.57 0.06
N THR A 227 8.10 -10.20 0.32
CA THR A 227 9.30 -10.13 -0.54
C THR A 227 8.87 -10.26 -2.00
N PRO A 228 9.25 -9.34 -2.92
CA PRO A 228 8.90 -9.47 -4.33
C PRO A 228 9.46 -10.78 -4.86
N THR A 229 8.59 -11.77 -5.07
CA THR A 229 8.98 -12.99 -5.78
C THR A 229 9.16 -12.62 -7.24
N GLY A 230 10.37 -12.24 -7.61
CA GLY A 230 10.68 -12.17 -9.03
C GLY A 230 11.74 -11.19 -9.50
N CYS A 231 11.97 -10.05 -8.86
CA CYS A 231 13.07 -9.19 -9.27
C CYS A 231 14.15 -9.15 -8.20
N THR A 232 14.81 -10.28 -8.05
CA THR A 232 15.93 -10.44 -7.13
C THR A 232 17.17 -10.86 -7.89
N GLY A 233 18.30 -10.42 -7.40
CA GLY A 233 19.59 -10.88 -7.88
C GLY A 233 20.58 -10.95 -6.74
N SER A 234 21.63 -11.72 -6.93
CA SER A 234 22.74 -11.82 -5.98
C SER A 234 24.07 -11.90 -6.69
N ASN A 235 25.11 -11.44 -6.02
CA ASN A 235 26.49 -11.61 -6.44
C ASN A 235 27.32 -12.08 -5.22
N THR A 236 27.88 -13.27 -5.35
CA THR A 236 28.69 -13.93 -4.31
C THR A 236 30.19 -13.94 -4.63
N THR A 237 30.61 -13.16 -5.63
CA THR A 237 32.02 -13.04 -5.98
C THR A 237 32.75 -12.25 -4.90
N ALA A 238 33.46 -12.96 -4.05
CA ALA A 238 34.23 -12.37 -2.97
C ALA A 238 35.39 -11.50 -3.49
N GLY A 239 35.92 -10.64 -2.64
CA GLY A 239 37.07 -9.81 -2.98
C GLY A 239 37.57 -8.99 -1.81
N THR A 240 38.85 -8.62 -1.86
CA THR A 240 39.46 -7.81 -0.81
C THR A 240 39.04 -6.34 -0.95
N ILE A 241 38.64 -5.73 0.16
CA ILE A 241 38.46 -4.30 0.29
C ILE A 241 39.78 -3.79 0.89
N THR A 242 40.56 -3.11 0.05
CA THR A 242 41.80 -2.52 0.52
C THR A 242 41.53 -1.26 1.29
N GLU A 243 42.41 -0.92 2.21
CA GLU A 243 42.39 0.32 2.95
C GLU A 243 42.30 1.53 2.02
N GLY A 244 41.34 2.43 2.26
CA GLY A 244 41.04 3.55 1.37
C GLY A 244 40.49 3.17 -0.02
N GLY A 245 40.25 1.88 -0.28
CA GLY A 245 39.85 1.36 -1.57
C GLY A 245 38.37 1.09 -1.70
N THR A 246 37.91 0.98 -2.95
CA THR A 246 36.52 0.64 -3.30
C THR A 246 36.49 -0.67 -4.08
N ILE A 247 35.59 -1.58 -3.69
CA ILE A 247 35.24 -2.75 -4.48
C ILE A 247 33.86 -2.54 -5.11
N THR A 248 33.69 -2.95 -6.37
CA THR A 248 32.42 -2.87 -7.07
C THR A 248 31.93 -4.26 -7.45
N ARG A 249 30.61 -4.49 -7.33
CA ARG A 249 29.95 -5.77 -7.71
C ARG A 249 28.62 -5.50 -8.36
N ALA A 250 28.46 -6.04 -9.56
CA ALA A 250 27.26 -5.83 -10.35
C ALA A 250 26.28 -7.02 -10.27
N ILE A 251 24.99 -6.71 -10.39
CA ILE A 251 23.88 -7.64 -10.62
C ILE A 251 23.12 -7.13 -11.83
N SER A 252 22.90 -8.00 -12.83
CA SER A 252 22.05 -7.67 -13.96
C SER A 252 20.67 -8.27 -13.77
N LEU A 253 19.64 -7.43 -13.90
CA LEU A 253 18.24 -7.83 -13.79
C LEU A 253 17.53 -7.55 -15.12
N SER A 254 16.59 -8.41 -15.48
CA SER A 254 15.79 -8.30 -16.71
C SER A 254 14.29 -8.17 -16.43
N CYS A 255 13.93 -7.64 -15.26
CA CYS A 255 12.54 -7.47 -14.85
C CYS A 255 11.94 -6.22 -15.48
N THR A 256 10.66 -6.25 -15.82
CA THR A 256 9.94 -5.11 -16.38
C THR A 256 9.43 -4.15 -15.28
N GLY A 257 9.18 -2.91 -15.64
CA GLY A 257 8.58 -1.89 -14.75
C GLY A 257 9.58 -1.14 -13.87
N SER A 258 9.06 -0.33 -12.96
CA SER A 258 9.85 0.43 -11.98
C SER A 258 10.15 -0.40 -10.72
N ALA A 259 11.25 -0.07 -10.05
CA ALA A 259 11.62 -0.68 -8.78
C ALA A 259 10.63 -0.33 -7.66
N SER A 260 10.71 -1.06 -6.56
CA SER A 260 9.79 -0.90 -5.43
C SER A 260 10.18 0.29 -4.54
N SER A 261 9.19 0.95 -3.94
CA SER A 261 9.43 1.86 -2.81
C SER A 261 9.89 1.13 -1.53
N ALA A 262 9.69 -0.19 -1.47
CA ALA A 262 10.14 -1.08 -0.39
C ALA A 262 11.25 -2.03 -0.86
N SER A 263 12.16 -1.55 -1.70
CA SER A 263 13.32 -2.32 -2.15
C SER A 263 14.29 -2.62 -1.01
N SER A 264 15.03 -3.71 -1.10
CA SER A 264 16.02 -4.06 -0.09
C SER A 264 17.37 -4.46 -0.70
N VAL A 265 18.44 -4.04 -0.04
CA VAL A 265 19.82 -4.41 -0.34
C VAL A 265 20.40 -5.10 0.87
N THR A 266 20.86 -6.35 0.71
CA THR A 266 21.60 -7.06 1.76
C THR A 266 23.06 -7.15 1.35
N VAL A 267 23.96 -6.73 2.23
CA VAL A 267 25.41 -6.69 2.02
C VAL A 267 26.10 -7.49 3.09
N ASN A 268 27.00 -8.39 2.71
CA ASN A 268 27.83 -9.17 3.60
C ASN A 268 29.31 -8.82 3.40
N VAL A 269 29.89 -8.21 4.41
CA VAL A 269 31.29 -7.79 4.44
C VAL A 269 31.91 -8.23 5.76
N THR A 270 33.10 -8.81 5.69
CA THR A 270 33.95 -9.04 6.87
C THR A 270 34.88 -7.86 7.02
N HIS A 271 34.63 -7.01 7.99
CA HIS A 271 35.49 -5.88 8.36
C HIS A 271 35.38 -5.62 9.86
N PRO A 272 36.53 -5.41 10.58
CA PRO A 272 36.48 -5.25 12.03
C PRO A 272 35.85 -3.93 12.49
N TYR A 273 35.81 -2.92 11.63
CA TYR A 273 35.25 -1.61 11.93
C TYR A 273 34.11 -1.26 11.00
N TYR A 274 32.88 -1.34 11.53
CA TYR A 274 31.65 -1.02 10.80
C TYR A 274 31.66 0.41 10.25
N GLY A 275 32.17 1.35 11.02
CA GLY A 275 32.13 2.77 10.67
C GLY A 275 33.02 3.16 9.48
N ASP A 276 34.02 2.36 9.17
CA ASP A 276 34.97 2.65 8.09
C ASP A 276 34.33 2.36 6.71
N ILE A 277 33.27 1.55 6.69
CA ILE A 277 32.66 1.07 5.44
C ILE A 277 31.51 1.98 5.01
N GLN A 278 31.66 2.57 3.82
CA GLN A 278 30.59 3.21 3.08
C GLN A 278 30.01 2.22 2.05
N VAL A 279 28.70 2.19 1.96
CA VAL A 279 27.98 1.39 0.94
C VAL A 279 27.15 2.32 0.07
N GLN A 280 27.31 2.21 -1.24
CA GLN A 280 26.52 2.95 -2.23
C GLN A 280 25.94 1.98 -3.27
N LEU A 281 24.77 2.32 -3.78
CA LEU A 281 24.10 1.58 -4.85
C LEU A 281 23.95 2.49 -6.07
N GLN A 282 24.44 2.03 -7.21
CA GLN A 282 24.25 2.69 -8.49
C GLN A 282 23.14 1.97 -9.27
N ALA A 283 22.14 2.72 -9.69
CA ALA A 283 21.05 2.26 -10.53
C ALA A 283 21.46 2.13 -12.00
N PRO A 284 20.65 1.46 -12.85
CA PRO A 284 20.97 1.26 -14.27
C PRO A 284 21.13 2.55 -15.09
N ASP A 285 20.51 3.64 -14.67
CA ASP A 285 20.63 4.97 -15.29
C ASP A 285 21.89 5.74 -14.85
N GLY A 286 22.69 5.17 -13.94
CA GLY A 286 23.89 5.78 -13.37
C GLY A 286 23.65 6.56 -12.07
N THR A 287 22.40 6.72 -11.62
CA THR A 287 22.09 7.40 -10.35
C THR A 287 22.71 6.63 -9.17
N VAL A 288 23.47 7.33 -8.33
CA VAL A 288 24.13 6.75 -7.14
C VAL A 288 23.43 7.20 -5.86
N ARG A 289 23.10 6.24 -5.00
CA ARG A 289 22.49 6.48 -3.70
C ARG A 289 23.37 5.93 -2.59
N THR A 290 23.60 6.70 -1.54
CA THR A 290 24.28 6.20 -0.34
C THR A 290 23.30 5.33 0.45
N VAL A 291 23.65 4.06 0.59
CA VAL A 291 22.92 3.05 1.37
C VAL A 291 23.35 3.13 2.85
N GLN A 292 24.66 3.28 3.07
CA GLN A 292 25.26 3.50 4.38
C GLN A 292 26.42 4.48 4.23
N ALA A 293 26.42 5.53 5.02
CA ALA A 293 27.56 6.42 5.16
C ALA A 293 28.56 5.86 6.15
N SER A 294 29.85 6.21 5.99
CA SER A 294 30.86 5.99 7.01
C SER A 294 30.55 6.76 8.30
N SER A 295 31.02 6.28 9.44
CA SER A 295 30.76 6.87 10.75
C SER A 295 31.90 6.55 11.74
N SER A 296 31.81 7.07 12.95
CA SER A 296 32.73 6.72 14.05
C SER A 296 32.29 5.44 14.80
N SER A 297 31.35 4.68 14.29
CA SER A 297 30.86 3.47 14.94
C SER A 297 31.88 2.36 14.92
N THR A 298 31.99 1.64 16.04
CA THR A 298 32.93 0.52 16.24
C THR A 298 32.18 -0.82 16.12
N GLY A 299 32.94 -1.91 15.92
CA GLY A 299 32.45 -3.27 15.82
C GLY A 299 32.41 -3.79 14.39
N ASN A 300 32.19 -5.10 14.25
CA ASN A 300 32.25 -5.77 12.96
C ASN A 300 31.10 -5.37 12.03
N PHE A 301 31.36 -5.29 10.71
CA PHE A 301 30.34 -5.03 9.71
C PHE A 301 29.33 -6.19 9.61
N GLY A 302 29.78 -7.39 9.28
CA GLY A 302 28.95 -8.59 9.15
C GLY A 302 27.96 -8.51 7.98
N SER A 303 26.76 -9.08 8.18
CA SER A 303 25.66 -9.04 7.19
C SER A 303 24.62 -8.00 7.60
N ARG A 304 24.25 -7.12 6.68
CA ARG A 304 23.31 -6.01 6.92
C ARG A 304 22.31 -5.86 5.79
N THR A 305 21.05 -5.61 6.14
CA THR A 305 19.97 -5.36 5.18
C THR A 305 19.48 -3.93 5.35
N TYR A 306 19.31 -3.24 4.24
CA TYR A 306 18.87 -1.86 4.14
C TYR A 306 17.60 -1.78 3.30
N SER A 307 16.61 -1.03 3.76
CA SER A 307 15.40 -0.72 2.99
C SER A 307 15.58 0.60 2.26
N LEU A 308 15.23 0.63 0.97
CA LEU A 308 15.41 1.77 0.09
C LEU A 308 14.14 2.03 -0.73
N ASN A 309 13.80 3.28 -0.92
CA ASN A 309 12.81 3.67 -1.93
C ASN A 309 13.52 3.85 -3.26
N LEU A 310 13.32 2.91 -4.18
CA LEU A 310 13.89 2.92 -5.54
C LEU A 310 12.81 3.10 -6.62
N SER A 311 11.60 3.54 -6.27
CA SER A 311 10.45 3.60 -7.18
C SER A 311 10.63 4.52 -8.40
N SER A 312 11.62 5.41 -8.38
CA SER A 312 12.01 6.23 -9.52
C SER A 312 12.88 5.50 -10.54
N GLU A 313 13.41 4.34 -10.20
CA GLU A 313 14.39 3.60 -10.99
C GLU A 313 13.72 2.48 -11.80
N ALA A 314 14.29 2.16 -12.98
CA ALA A 314 13.90 0.98 -13.74
C ALA A 314 14.40 -0.31 -13.07
N ARG A 315 13.58 -1.37 -13.06
CA ARG A 315 14.03 -2.68 -12.57
C ARG A 315 15.07 -3.31 -13.46
N SER A 316 14.92 -3.17 -14.78
CA SER A 316 15.79 -3.77 -15.78
C SER A 316 17.10 -3.02 -15.91
N GLY A 317 18.20 -3.74 -16.01
CA GLY A 317 19.54 -3.20 -16.22
C GLY A 317 20.55 -3.71 -15.21
N THR A 318 21.71 -3.06 -15.22
CA THR A 318 22.82 -3.44 -14.33
C THR A 318 22.84 -2.52 -13.11
N TRP A 319 22.61 -3.13 -11.96
CA TRP A 319 22.75 -2.51 -10.66
C TRP A 319 24.14 -2.78 -10.11
N THR A 320 24.82 -1.77 -9.61
CA THR A 320 26.20 -1.90 -9.11
C THR A 320 26.27 -1.47 -7.64
N LEU A 321 26.76 -2.38 -6.80
CA LEU A 321 27.10 -2.03 -5.42
C LEU A 321 28.54 -1.56 -5.37
N LEU A 322 28.78 -0.45 -4.67
CA LEU A 322 30.10 0.08 -4.36
C LEU A 322 30.29 -0.01 -2.84
N VAL A 323 31.35 -0.67 -2.41
CA VAL A 323 31.72 -0.78 -0.99
C VAL A 323 33.11 -0.19 -0.84
N THR A 324 33.20 0.90 -0.08
CA THR A 324 34.44 1.64 0.13
C THR A 324 34.84 1.58 1.60
N ASP A 325 36.10 1.22 1.84
CA ASP A 325 36.74 1.51 3.12
C ASP A 325 37.22 2.97 3.08
N THR A 326 36.61 3.82 3.89
CA THR A 326 36.87 5.27 3.88
C THR A 326 37.98 5.69 4.84
N TYR A 327 38.46 4.76 5.66
CA TYR A 327 39.54 5.03 6.64
C TYR A 327 40.89 4.45 6.16
N SER A 328 41.95 5.18 6.35
CA SER A 328 43.29 4.79 5.94
C SER A 328 44.20 4.58 7.18
N GLY A 329 43.89 3.62 8.00
CA GLY A 329 44.55 3.46 9.29
C GLY A 329 44.67 2.05 9.85
N GLY A 330 44.61 0.99 9.02
CA GLY A 330 45.11 -0.27 9.46
C GLY A 330 44.28 -1.53 9.37
N SER A 331 43.16 -1.59 8.61
CA SER A 331 42.42 -2.83 8.46
C SER A 331 41.90 -3.01 7.04
N THR A 332 42.16 -4.17 6.47
CA THR A 332 41.54 -4.59 5.19
C THR A 332 40.28 -5.41 5.47
N GLY A 333 39.28 -5.30 4.60
CA GLY A 333 38.08 -6.07 4.65
C GLY A 333 37.95 -7.12 3.54
N THR A 334 36.95 -7.94 3.64
CA THR A 334 36.54 -8.87 2.58
C THR A 334 35.08 -8.63 2.25
N PHE A 335 34.81 -8.28 1.02
CA PHE A 335 33.46 -8.37 0.46
C PHE A 335 33.12 -9.84 0.23
N ASN A 336 32.00 -10.33 0.75
CA ASN A 336 31.60 -11.72 0.63
C ASN A 336 30.46 -11.87 -0.39
N SER A 337 29.39 -11.06 -0.27
CA SER A 337 28.23 -11.14 -1.15
C SER A 337 27.33 -9.93 -1.00
N TRP A 338 26.45 -9.74 -1.97
CA TRP A 338 25.27 -8.88 -1.82
C TRP A 338 24.08 -9.43 -2.60
N SER A 339 22.91 -9.01 -2.21
CA SER A 339 21.67 -9.29 -2.92
C SER A 339 20.80 -8.04 -2.98
N LEU A 340 20.01 -7.97 -4.04
CA LEU A 340 19.07 -6.90 -4.33
C LEU A 340 17.70 -7.50 -4.56
N SER A 341 16.68 -6.88 -3.94
CA SER A 341 15.27 -7.17 -4.16
C SER A 341 14.55 -5.84 -4.45
N ILE A 342 13.94 -5.72 -5.65
CA ILE A 342 13.38 -4.46 -6.17
C ILE A 342 12.02 -4.66 -6.85
#